data_98ce8025fc5c5cbf3ef1a431dac2e9e5
#
_entry.id   98ce8025fc5c5cbf3ef1a431dac2e9e5
#
_cell.length_a   1.000
_cell.length_b   1.000
_cell.length_c   1.000
_cell.angle_alpha   90.00
_cell.angle_beta   90.00
_cell.angle_gamma   90.00
#
_symmetry.space_group_name_H-M   'P 1'
#
loop_
_entity.id
_entity.type
_entity.pdbx_description
1 polymer ?
#
loop_
_entity_poly.entity_id
_entity_poly.type
_entity_poly.pdbx_seq_one_letter_code
_entity_poly.pdbx_strand_id
1 'polypeptide(L)'
;MVDMTNDYGIDAIEAGNCLSVTMEASERGLIREKIQWGDPDRMIDLIHKIGRREGIGDIMAEGAWRAAKTFGDEGMANQVKGQSIAAYDPRGMQGMGIGYATSNRGACHLRGYTPASEVLAIPQKTDPLGWEGKGKLLTIFQDLHAISDSFDICKFSAFSEGIDEYLAQYTTMTGVQTDAQGLMKTGERIYNTERYYNNLCGFTGKDDSLPEKFLKRPGSGPAAGHVCELEKMKKEYYEARGWVDGVVPQQKLRDLGIIA
;
A
#
# COMPACT_ATOMS: atom_id res chain seq x y z
N MET A 1 14.50 -17.90 3.39
CA MET A 1 14.67 -16.42 3.33
C MET A 1 13.78 -15.68 4.30
N VAL A 2 12.47 -15.96 4.39
CA VAL A 2 11.57 -15.27 5.36
C VAL A 2 12.05 -15.44 6.80
N ASP A 3 12.40 -16.66 7.24
CA ASP A 3 12.91 -16.89 8.59
C ASP A 3 14.17 -16.05 8.88
N MET A 4 15.05 -15.91 7.89
CA MET A 4 16.26 -15.09 8.02
C MET A 4 15.93 -13.60 8.12
N THR A 5 14.95 -13.10 7.37
CA THR A 5 14.53 -11.71 7.52
C THR A 5 13.93 -11.45 8.91
N ASN A 6 13.18 -12.41 9.45
CA ASN A 6 12.68 -12.35 10.83
C ASN A 6 13.81 -12.33 11.85
N ASP A 7 14.84 -13.21 11.70
CA ASP A 7 15.98 -13.27 12.61
C ASP A 7 16.80 -11.97 12.63
N TYR A 8 16.90 -11.29 11.48
CA TYR A 8 17.56 -9.98 11.38
C TYR A 8 16.66 -8.78 11.70
N GLY A 9 15.36 -8.99 11.93
CA GLY A 9 14.41 -7.89 12.11
C GLY A 9 14.20 -7.04 10.85
N ILE A 10 14.28 -7.65 9.66
CA ILE A 10 14.14 -7.00 8.36
C ILE A 10 12.73 -7.27 7.81
N ASP A 11 12.09 -6.24 7.26
CA ASP A 11 10.83 -6.42 6.54
C ASP A 11 11.04 -7.29 5.29
N ALA A 12 10.28 -8.41 5.19
CA ALA A 12 10.44 -9.39 4.12
C ALA A 12 10.00 -8.86 2.75
N ILE A 13 9.02 -7.96 2.70
CA ILE A 13 8.57 -7.31 1.44
C ILE A 13 9.65 -6.38 0.94
N GLU A 14 10.20 -5.56 1.82
CA GLU A 14 11.28 -4.63 1.49
C GLU A 14 12.55 -5.39 1.06
N ALA A 15 12.92 -6.46 1.77
CA ALA A 15 14.05 -7.32 1.38
C ALA A 15 13.87 -7.90 -0.03
N GLY A 16 12.68 -8.39 -0.36
CA GLY A 16 12.36 -8.89 -1.71
C GLY A 16 12.49 -7.81 -2.79
N ASN A 17 12.05 -6.60 -2.51
CA ASN A 17 12.19 -5.46 -3.43
C ASN A 17 13.66 -5.01 -3.55
N CYS A 18 14.43 -5.00 -2.47
CA CYS A 18 15.88 -4.74 -2.50
C CYS A 18 16.61 -5.75 -3.39
N LEU A 19 16.30 -7.05 -3.25
CA LEU A 19 16.86 -8.10 -4.10
C LEU A 19 16.53 -7.84 -5.58
N SER A 20 15.26 -7.54 -5.88
CA SER A 20 14.80 -7.29 -7.25
C SER A 20 15.49 -6.08 -7.88
N VAL A 21 15.58 -4.97 -7.17
CA VAL A 21 16.30 -3.76 -7.61
C VAL A 21 17.77 -4.06 -7.87
N THR A 22 18.41 -4.83 -7.00
CA THR A 22 19.83 -5.16 -7.12
C THR A 22 20.10 -6.10 -8.29
N MET A 23 19.22 -7.07 -8.54
CA MET A 23 19.29 -7.95 -9.72
C MET A 23 19.08 -7.16 -11.01
N GLU A 24 18.09 -6.25 -11.06
CA GLU A 24 17.88 -5.38 -12.23
C GLU A 24 19.09 -4.46 -12.46
N ALA A 25 19.65 -3.87 -11.41
CA ALA A 25 20.85 -3.04 -11.50
C ALA A 25 22.06 -3.84 -12.04
N SER A 26 22.21 -5.09 -11.61
CA SER A 26 23.25 -6.01 -12.12
C SER A 26 23.05 -6.34 -13.60
N GLU A 27 21.82 -6.69 -14.00
CA GLU A 27 21.47 -7.00 -15.39
C GLU A 27 21.72 -5.81 -16.32
N ARG A 28 21.41 -4.61 -15.86
CA ARG A 28 21.61 -3.35 -16.58
C ARG A 28 23.05 -2.83 -16.55
N GLY A 29 23.95 -3.50 -15.81
CA GLY A 29 25.35 -3.10 -15.68
C GLY A 29 25.60 -1.83 -14.86
N LEU A 30 24.65 -1.45 -14.02
CA LEU A 30 24.75 -0.28 -13.14
C LEU A 30 25.60 -0.53 -11.90
N ILE A 31 25.82 -1.80 -11.55
CA ILE A 31 26.69 -2.24 -10.45
C ILE A 31 27.73 -3.23 -10.96
N ARG A 32 28.82 -3.39 -10.21
CA ARG A 32 29.92 -4.31 -10.60
C ARG A 32 29.61 -5.77 -10.31
N GLU A 33 28.84 -6.00 -9.26
CA GLU A 33 28.45 -7.34 -8.81
C GLU A 33 27.59 -8.03 -9.87
N LYS A 34 27.89 -9.29 -10.18
CA LYS A 34 27.08 -10.13 -11.05
C LYS A 34 26.09 -10.92 -10.22
N ILE A 35 24.84 -10.55 -10.31
CA ILE A 35 23.73 -11.13 -9.55
C ILE A 35 22.65 -11.53 -10.56
N GLN A 36 22.36 -12.83 -10.65
CA GLN A 36 21.39 -13.36 -11.60
C GLN A 36 20.02 -13.54 -10.96
N TRP A 37 18.98 -13.38 -11.77
CA TRP A 37 17.63 -13.73 -11.36
C TRP A 37 17.54 -15.25 -11.12
N GLY A 38 16.83 -15.63 -10.05
CA GLY A 38 16.58 -17.04 -9.74
C GLY A 38 17.76 -17.78 -9.09
N ASP A 39 18.79 -17.11 -8.63
CA ASP A 39 19.89 -17.68 -7.87
C ASP A 39 19.59 -17.62 -6.37
N PRO A 40 19.07 -18.71 -5.76
CA PRO A 40 18.65 -18.68 -4.36
C PRO A 40 19.84 -18.55 -3.38
N ASP A 41 21.00 -19.12 -3.70
CA ASP A 41 22.17 -19.05 -2.83
C ASP A 41 22.70 -17.61 -2.75
N ARG A 42 22.70 -16.93 -3.90
CA ARG A 42 23.08 -15.52 -3.95
C ARG A 42 22.08 -14.62 -3.24
N MET A 43 20.78 -14.92 -3.37
CA MET A 43 19.72 -14.18 -2.64
C MET A 43 19.89 -14.33 -1.13
N ILE A 44 20.21 -15.53 -0.64
CA ILE A 44 20.48 -15.82 0.78
C ILE A 44 21.70 -15.02 1.26
N ASP A 45 22.81 -15.06 0.51
CA ASP A 45 24.03 -14.28 0.82
C ASP A 45 23.73 -12.78 0.93
N LEU A 46 22.92 -12.24 0.01
CA LEU A 46 22.53 -10.82 0.03
C LEU A 46 21.68 -10.46 1.26
N ILE A 47 20.76 -11.33 1.71
CA ILE A 47 20.01 -11.09 2.95
C ILE A 47 20.96 -11.03 4.17
N HIS A 48 21.94 -11.94 4.24
CA HIS A 48 22.97 -11.88 5.28
C HIS A 48 23.77 -10.57 5.23
N LYS A 49 24.12 -10.11 4.01
CA LYS A 49 24.83 -8.84 3.82
C LYS A 49 23.98 -7.63 4.23
N ILE A 50 22.67 -7.64 3.92
CA ILE A 50 21.74 -6.60 4.40
C ILE A 50 21.74 -6.57 5.93
N GLY A 51 21.52 -7.71 6.57
CA GLY A 51 21.45 -7.80 8.02
C GLY A 51 22.72 -7.37 8.75
N ARG A 52 23.89 -7.60 8.12
CA ARG A 52 25.21 -7.23 8.66
C ARG A 52 25.75 -5.90 8.15
N ARG A 53 25.06 -5.26 7.21
CA ARG A 53 25.51 -4.04 6.50
C ARG A 53 26.90 -4.20 5.85
N GLU A 54 27.11 -5.30 5.12
CA GLU A 54 28.38 -5.64 4.48
C GLU A 54 28.34 -5.36 2.96
N GLY A 55 29.30 -4.56 2.46
CA GLY A 55 29.47 -4.29 1.03
C GLY A 55 28.19 -3.74 0.39
N ILE A 56 27.69 -4.37 -0.69
CA ILE A 56 26.45 -3.97 -1.36
C ILE A 56 25.23 -4.07 -0.44
N GLY A 57 25.29 -4.94 0.57
CA GLY A 57 24.23 -5.11 1.57
C GLY A 57 24.02 -3.85 2.41
N ASP A 58 25.03 -3.02 2.62
CA ASP A 58 24.87 -1.75 3.33
C ASP A 58 24.02 -0.76 2.54
N ILE A 59 24.19 -0.70 1.21
CA ILE A 59 23.35 0.11 0.33
C ILE A 59 21.91 -0.43 0.33
N MET A 60 21.74 -1.75 0.24
CA MET A 60 20.44 -2.41 0.24
C MET A 60 19.69 -2.23 1.57
N ALA A 61 20.41 -2.14 2.69
CA ALA A 61 19.84 -1.93 4.02
C ALA A 61 19.13 -0.56 4.19
N GLU A 62 19.38 0.38 3.28
CA GLU A 62 18.67 1.67 3.22
C GLU A 62 17.29 1.58 2.55
N GLY A 63 16.93 0.41 2.04
CA GLY A 63 15.67 0.14 1.35
C GLY A 63 15.77 0.27 -0.17
N ALA A 64 14.85 -0.38 -0.86
CA ALA A 64 14.87 -0.55 -2.31
C ALA A 64 14.92 0.78 -3.09
N TRP A 65 14.14 1.77 -2.66
CA TRP A 65 14.12 3.08 -3.31
C TRP A 65 15.47 3.80 -3.21
N ARG A 66 16.06 3.85 -2.01
CA ARG A 66 17.36 4.51 -1.81
C ARG A 66 18.49 3.74 -2.47
N ALA A 67 18.41 2.40 -2.45
CA ALA A 67 19.35 1.55 -3.19
C ALA A 67 19.27 1.80 -4.70
N ALA A 68 18.07 1.83 -5.29
CA ALA A 68 17.86 2.14 -6.71
C ALA A 68 18.44 3.51 -7.09
N LYS A 69 18.22 4.52 -6.28
CA LYS A 69 18.80 5.85 -6.46
C LYS A 69 20.34 5.83 -6.42
N THR A 70 20.91 5.09 -5.46
CA THR A 70 22.37 4.92 -5.36
C THR A 70 22.95 4.18 -6.56
N PHE A 71 22.22 3.22 -7.13
CA PHE A 71 22.60 2.49 -8.34
C PHE A 71 22.41 3.31 -9.61
N GLY A 72 21.76 4.48 -9.55
CA GLY A 72 21.67 5.44 -10.65
C GLY A 72 20.33 5.51 -11.37
N ASP A 73 19.32 4.73 -10.98
CA ASP A 73 17.98 4.81 -11.54
C ASP A 73 16.89 4.46 -10.50
N GLU A 74 16.30 5.48 -9.87
CA GLU A 74 15.24 5.29 -8.88
C GLU A 74 13.95 4.67 -9.46
N GLY A 75 13.76 4.73 -10.79
CA GLY A 75 12.62 4.11 -11.49
C GLY A 75 12.62 2.57 -11.46
N MET A 76 13.72 1.93 -11.06
CA MET A 76 13.76 0.48 -10.83
C MET A 76 12.91 0.09 -9.62
N ALA A 77 12.81 0.93 -8.60
CA ALA A 77 12.09 0.60 -7.38
C ALA A 77 10.56 0.62 -7.59
N ASN A 78 9.91 -0.45 -7.12
CA ASN A 78 8.46 -0.52 -7.03
C ASN A 78 8.03 0.08 -5.68
N GLN A 79 7.80 1.38 -5.64
CA GLN A 79 7.51 2.09 -4.40
C GLN A 79 6.46 3.20 -4.56
N VAL A 80 5.80 3.56 -3.48
CA VAL A 80 4.99 4.78 -3.36
C VAL A 80 5.33 5.46 -2.05
N LYS A 81 5.65 6.74 -2.09
CA LYS A 81 6.03 7.55 -0.91
C LYS A 81 7.15 6.89 -0.08
N GLY A 82 8.10 6.22 -0.76
CA GLY A 82 9.24 5.56 -0.13
C GLY A 82 8.99 4.16 0.41
N GLN A 83 7.76 3.64 0.39
CA GLN A 83 7.45 2.27 0.79
C GLN A 83 7.33 1.35 -0.42
N SER A 84 7.97 0.18 -0.36
CA SER A 84 7.90 -0.81 -1.42
C SER A 84 6.51 -1.45 -1.57
N ILE A 85 6.12 -1.70 -2.82
CA ILE A 85 4.87 -2.36 -3.19
C ILE A 85 4.96 -3.86 -2.87
N ALA A 86 3.92 -4.41 -2.24
CA ALA A 86 3.75 -5.86 -2.08
C ALA A 86 3.45 -6.54 -3.44
N ALA A 87 3.52 -7.87 -3.48
CA ALA A 87 3.42 -8.65 -4.72
C ALA A 87 2.00 -8.73 -5.33
N TYR A 88 1.19 -7.69 -5.19
CA TYR A 88 -0.09 -7.52 -5.88
C TYR A 88 0.10 -6.53 -7.04
N ASP A 89 0.09 -7.04 -8.27
CA ASP A 89 0.32 -6.20 -9.45
C ASP A 89 -0.88 -5.25 -9.67
N PRO A 90 -0.65 -3.91 -9.65
CA PRO A 90 -1.71 -2.92 -9.86
C PRO A 90 -2.44 -3.03 -11.20
N ARG A 91 -1.84 -3.67 -12.20
CA ARG A 91 -2.43 -3.87 -13.53
C ARG A 91 -3.45 -5.01 -13.55
N GLY A 92 -3.28 -5.98 -12.64
CA GLY A 92 -4.17 -7.13 -12.47
C GLY A 92 -5.16 -6.99 -11.32
N MET A 93 -5.00 -5.98 -10.47
CA MET A 93 -5.86 -5.63 -9.34
C MET A 93 -5.95 -4.11 -9.23
N GLN A 94 -6.90 -3.53 -9.99
CA GLN A 94 -7.03 -2.07 -10.12
C GLN A 94 -7.27 -1.39 -8.77
N GLY A 95 -8.07 -2.00 -7.89
CA GLY A 95 -8.32 -1.48 -6.55
C GLY A 95 -7.08 -1.44 -5.67
N MET A 96 -6.14 -2.39 -5.83
CA MET A 96 -4.84 -2.29 -5.15
C MET A 96 -4.00 -1.16 -5.72
N GLY A 97 -4.09 -0.88 -7.02
CA GLY A 97 -3.40 0.25 -7.64
C GLY A 97 -3.76 1.57 -6.99
N ILE A 98 -5.05 1.89 -6.90
CA ILE A 98 -5.50 3.11 -6.21
C ILE A 98 -5.20 3.05 -4.70
N GLY A 99 -5.27 1.86 -4.07
CA GLY A 99 -4.91 1.65 -2.69
C GLY A 99 -3.47 2.04 -2.38
N TYR A 100 -2.51 1.54 -3.17
CA TYR A 100 -1.09 1.92 -3.04
C TYR A 100 -0.86 3.41 -3.24
N ALA A 101 -1.43 3.97 -4.31
CA ALA A 101 -1.20 5.36 -4.68
C ALA A 101 -1.69 6.34 -3.59
N THR A 102 -2.85 6.09 -3.00
CA THR A 102 -3.53 7.02 -2.08
C THR A 102 -3.34 6.71 -0.60
N SER A 103 -2.68 5.59 -0.27
CA SER A 103 -2.44 5.23 1.13
C SER A 103 -1.68 6.34 1.88
N ASN A 104 -2.09 6.58 3.12
CA ASN A 104 -1.49 7.59 3.98
C ASN A 104 -0.07 7.24 4.46
N ARG A 105 0.35 5.98 4.37
CA ARG A 105 1.67 5.53 4.81
C ARG A 105 2.56 4.96 3.70
N GLY A 106 2.24 5.23 2.43
CA GLY A 106 2.96 4.70 1.28
C GLY A 106 2.29 3.47 0.68
N ALA A 107 3.02 2.63 -0.04
CA ALA A 107 2.48 1.48 -0.78
C ALA A 107 1.92 0.37 0.13
N CYS A 108 0.97 0.70 0.97
CA CYS A 108 0.37 -0.23 1.93
C CYS A 108 -0.71 -1.10 1.27
N HIS A 109 -0.57 -2.41 1.37
CA HIS A 109 -1.57 -3.37 0.89
C HIS A 109 -2.64 -3.72 1.93
N LEU A 110 -2.48 -3.32 3.20
CA LEU A 110 -3.36 -3.74 4.29
C LEU A 110 -4.49 -2.75 4.58
N ARG A 111 -4.22 -1.45 4.48
CA ARG A 111 -5.20 -0.41 4.73
C ARG A 111 -6.04 -0.11 3.49
N GLY A 112 -7.02 -0.94 3.20
CA GLY A 112 -7.82 -0.91 2.00
C GLY A 112 -7.57 -2.13 1.11
N TYR A 113 -7.61 -3.33 1.72
CA TYR A 113 -7.32 -4.60 1.06
C TYR A 113 -8.43 -4.99 0.07
N THR A 114 -8.44 -4.37 -1.11
CA THR A 114 -9.42 -4.63 -2.17
C THR A 114 -9.39 -6.04 -2.77
N PRO A 115 -8.27 -6.83 -2.71
CA PRO A 115 -8.28 -8.23 -3.11
C PRO A 115 -9.36 -9.08 -2.43
N ALA A 116 -9.84 -8.67 -1.24
CA ALA A 116 -11.00 -9.30 -0.62
C ALA A 116 -12.21 -9.32 -1.57
N SER A 117 -12.53 -8.21 -2.23
CA SER A 117 -13.59 -8.12 -3.24
C SER A 117 -13.16 -8.62 -4.62
N GLU A 118 -11.94 -8.30 -5.05
CA GLU A 118 -11.46 -8.56 -6.41
C GLU A 118 -11.17 -10.05 -6.65
N VAL A 119 -10.68 -10.75 -5.63
CA VAL A 119 -10.27 -12.15 -5.72
C VAL A 119 -11.18 -13.07 -4.91
N LEU A 120 -11.42 -12.73 -3.64
CA LEU A 120 -12.12 -13.59 -2.69
C LEU A 120 -13.64 -13.41 -2.67
N ALA A 121 -14.18 -12.39 -3.36
CA ALA A 121 -15.60 -12.03 -3.39
C ALA A 121 -16.17 -11.65 -2.00
N ILE A 122 -15.39 -11.03 -1.13
CA ILE A 122 -15.76 -10.59 0.21
C ILE A 122 -15.80 -9.05 0.28
N PRO A 123 -16.93 -8.43 0.64
CA PRO A 123 -18.27 -9.01 0.83
C PRO A 123 -18.96 -9.39 -0.48
N GLN A 124 -18.48 -8.87 -1.61
CA GLN A 124 -19.01 -9.16 -2.94
C GLN A 124 -17.91 -9.13 -4.00
N LYS A 125 -18.12 -9.87 -5.09
CA LYS A 125 -17.18 -9.92 -6.21
C LYS A 125 -17.17 -8.60 -6.97
N THR A 126 -15.97 -8.10 -7.26
CA THR A 126 -15.75 -7.01 -8.23
C THR A 126 -14.75 -7.46 -9.29
N ASP A 127 -14.82 -6.86 -10.48
CA ASP A 127 -13.87 -7.17 -11.56
C ASP A 127 -12.47 -6.64 -11.20
N PRO A 128 -11.44 -7.48 -11.09
CA PRO A 128 -10.09 -7.03 -10.76
C PRO A 128 -9.44 -6.15 -11.83
N LEU A 129 -9.89 -6.28 -13.10
CA LEU A 129 -9.36 -5.52 -14.24
C LEU A 129 -10.13 -4.24 -14.54
N GLY A 130 -11.36 -4.11 -14.04
CA GLY A 130 -12.19 -2.91 -14.15
C GLY A 130 -11.78 -1.83 -13.15
N TRP A 131 -11.84 -0.58 -13.56
CA TRP A 131 -11.51 0.58 -12.70
C TRP A 131 -12.76 1.20 -12.04
N GLU A 132 -13.94 1.01 -12.65
CA GLU A 132 -15.17 1.63 -12.20
C GLU A 132 -15.53 1.23 -10.77
N GLY A 133 -15.87 2.21 -9.95
CA GLY A 133 -16.27 2.03 -8.56
C GLY A 133 -15.14 1.68 -7.59
N LYS A 134 -13.90 1.50 -8.06
CA LYS A 134 -12.77 1.13 -7.18
C LYS A 134 -12.40 2.23 -6.20
N GLY A 135 -12.49 3.49 -6.62
CA GLY A 135 -12.26 4.62 -5.73
C GLY A 135 -13.21 4.62 -4.53
N LYS A 136 -14.51 4.44 -4.79
CA LYS A 136 -15.53 4.36 -3.75
C LYS A 136 -15.39 3.10 -2.87
N LEU A 137 -15.14 1.94 -3.49
CA LEU A 137 -14.90 0.70 -2.75
C LEU A 137 -13.73 0.84 -1.77
N LEU A 138 -12.64 1.45 -2.23
CA LEU A 138 -11.45 1.67 -1.41
C LEU A 138 -11.75 2.53 -0.18
N THR A 139 -12.58 3.58 -0.28
CA THR A 139 -12.91 4.42 0.89
C THR A 139 -13.57 3.59 1.99
N ILE A 140 -14.48 2.69 1.62
CA ILE A 140 -15.18 1.81 2.57
C ILE A 140 -14.19 0.89 3.29
N PHE A 141 -13.30 0.24 2.54
CA PHE A 141 -12.27 -0.63 3.13
C PHE A 141 -11.30 0.14 4.04
N GLN A 142 -10.89 1.34 3.63
CA GLN A 142 -9.98 2.16 4.42
C GLN A 142 -10.60 2.58 5.76
N ASP A 143 -11.86 2.98 5.76
CA ASP A 143 -12.57 3.39 6.97
C ASP A 143 -12.79 2.19 7.91
N LEU A 144 -13.21 1.04 7.35
CA LEU A 144 -13.35 -0.20 8.11
C LEU A 144 -12.01 -0.68 8.70
N HIS A 145 -10.94 -0.61 7.91
CA HIS A 145 -9.62 -1.03 8.39
C HIS A 145 -9.01 -0.04 9.39
N ALA A 146 -9.34 1.25 9.32
CA ALA A 146 -8.95 2.20 10.35
C ALA A 146 -9.58 1.86 11.72
N ILE A 147 -10.80 1.33 11.71
CA ILE A 147 -11.46 0.84 12.93
C ILE A 147 -10.73 -0.40 13.47
N SER A 148 -10.56 -1.44 12.64
CA SER A 148 -9.92 -2.69 13.07
C SER A 148 -8.47 -2.49 13.54
N ASP A 149 -7.72 -1.58 12.88
CA ASP A 149 -6.37 -1.22 13.29
C ASP A 149 -6.35 -0.53 14.67
N SER A 150 -7.39 0.26 14.98
CA SER A 150 -7.53 0.89 16.31
C SER A 150 -7.86 -0.09 17.44
N PHE A 151 -8.34 -1.29 17.09
CA PHE A 151 -8.60 -2.37 18.05
C PHE A 151 -7.38 -3.28 18.25
N ASP A 152 -6.29 -3.01 17.54
CA ASP A 152 -5.08 -3.83 17.54
C ASP A 152 -5.34 -5.30 17.10
N ILE A 153 -6.31 -5.48 16.20
CA ILE A 153 -6.72 -6.79 15.69
C ILE A 153 -5.85 -7.16 14.48
N CYS A 154 -5.45 -8.44 14.43
CA CYS A 154 -4.73 -8.98 13.28
C CYS A 154 -5.54 -8.78 11.98
N LYS A 155 -4.90 -8.27 10.92
CA LYS A 155 -5.58 -7.99 9.65
C LYS A 155 -6.25 -9.21 9.01
N PHE A 156 -5.76 -10.40 9.27
CA PHE A 156 -6.40 -11.63 8.77
C PHE A 156 -7.77 -11.92 9.36
N SER A 157 -8.13 -11.34 10.51
CA SER A 157 -9.50 -11.45 11.05
C SER A 157 -10.54 -10.81 10.13
N ALA A 158 -10.16 -9.80 9.34
CA ALA A 158 -11.05 -9.13 8.39
C ALA A 158 -11.59 -10.03 7.25
N PHE A 159 -11.12 -11.27 7.13
CA PHE A 159 -11.76 -12.27 6.26
C PHE A 159 -13.01 -12.91 6.87
N SER A 160 -13.22 -12.74 8.16
CA SER A 160 -14.35 -13.30 8.92
C SER A 160 -15.11 -12.27 9.71
N GLU A 161 -14.53 -11.11 9.97
CA GLU A 161 -15.10 -10.02 10.76
C GLU A 161 -15.38 -8.80 9.88
N GLY A 162 -16.54 -8.21 10.06
CA GLY A 162 -16.97 -6.98 9.42
C GLY A 162 -17.41 -5.93 10.42
N ILE A 163 -18.16 -4.96 9.94
CA ILE A 163 -18.61 -3.83 10.78
C ILE A 163 -19.48 -4.27 11.97
N ASP A 164 -20.27 -5.33 11.80
CA ASP A 164 -21.19 -5.80 12.86
C ASP A 164 -20.40 -6.42 14.02
N GLU A 165 -19.37 -7.22 13.73
CA GLU A 165 -18.48 -7.81 14.73
C GLU A 165 -17.67 -6.73 15.44
N TYR A 166 -17.11 -5.77 14.71
CA TYR A 166 -16.37 -4.65 15.29
C TYR A 166 -17.27 -3.76 16.16
N LEU A 167 -18.52 -3.54 15.76
CA LEU A 167 -19.49 -2.80 16.56
C LEU A 167 -19.80 -3.52 17.88
N ALA A 168 -20.03 -4.83 17.84
CA ALA A 168 -20.28 -5.64 19.02
C ALA A 168 -19.08 -5.62 19.97
N GLN A 169 -17.86 -5.77 19.46
CA GLN A 169 -16.63 -5.69 20.25
C GLN A 169 -16.49 -4.30 20.89
N TYR A 170 -16.63 -3.24 20.11
CA TYR A 170 -16.48 -1.86 20.58
C TYR A 170 -17.47 -1.52 21.69
N THR A 171 -18.75 -1.78 21.47
CA THR A 171 -19.81 -1.45 22.45
C THR A 171 -19.67 -2.26 23.73
N THR A 172 -19.29 -3.53 23.61
CA THR A 172 -19.11 -4.41 24.79
C THR A 172 -17.89 -4.02 25.62
N MET A 173 -16.77 -3.70 24.98
CA MET A 173 -15.51 -3.38 25.67
C MET A 173 -15.50 -1.97 26.27
N THR A 174 -16.08 -1.01 25.56
CA THR A 174 -16.01 0.41 25.98
C THR A 174 -17.25 0.90 26.74
N GLY A 175 -18.38 0.22 26.60
CA GLY A 175 -19.67 0.69 27.07
C GLY A 175 -20.27 1.85 26.26
N VAL A 176 -19.55 2.34 25.24
CA VAL A 176 -20.02 3.46 24.39
C VAL A 176 -21.07 2.95 23.41
N GLN A 177 -22.25 3.53 23.46
CA GLN A 177 -23.34 3.18 22.54
C GLN A 177 -23.17 3.92 21.21
N THR A 178 -23.12 3.19 20.11
CA THR A 178 -23.08 3.70 18.75
C THR A 178 -23.71 2.67 17.80
N ASP A 179 -23.87 3.02 16.54
CA ASP A 179 -24.29 2.12 15.47
C ASP A 179 -23.19 1.95 14.42
N ALA A 180 -23.44 1.10 13.43
CA ALA A 180 -22.49 0.83 12.35
C ALA A 180 -22.07 2.12 11.60
N GLN A 181 -23.03 3.03 11.38
CA GLN A 181 -22.75 4.30 10.70
C GLN A 181 -21.85 5.21 11.55
N GLY A 182 -22.12 5.32 12.85
CA GLY A 182 -21.30 6.08 13.80
C GLY A 182 -19.88 5.53 13.90
N LEU A 183 -19.74 4.20 13.92
CA LEU A 183 -18.44 3.55 13.94
C LEU A 183 -17.67 3.77 12.63
N MET A 184 -18.32 3.62 11.46
CA MET A 184 -17.72 3.92 10.17
C MET A 184 -17.29 5.40 10.05
N LYS A 185 -18.09 6.34 10.58
CA LYS A 185 -17.71 7.75 10.66
C LYS A 185 -16.46 7.97 11.52
N THR A 186 -16.26 7.16 12.54
CA THR A 186 -15.01 7.16 13.33
C THR A 186 -13.82 6.71 12.48
N GLY A 187 -13.97 5.64 11.70
CA GLY A 187 -12.95 5.22 10.74
C GLY A 187 -12.62 6.30 9.70
N GLU A 188 -13.64 6.95 9.14
CA GLU A 188 -13.48 8.09 8.25
C GLU A 188 -12.70 9.23 8.91
N ARG A 189 -13.01 9.55 10.17
CA ARG A 189 -12.28 10.58 10.95
C ARG A 189 -10.80 10.21 11.10
N ILE A 190 -10.51 8.98 11.49
CA ILE A 190 -9.12 8.49 11.64
C ILE A 190 -8.36 8.66 10.32
N TYR A 191 -8.93 8.16 9.22
CA TYR A 191 -8.26 8.20 7.92
C TYR A 191 -8.03 9.63 7.41
N ASN A 192 -9.00 10.53 7.62
CA ASN A 192 -8.85 11.95 7.27
C ASN A 192 -7.87 12.69 8.20
N THR A 193 -7.75 12.30 9.47
CA THR A 193 -6.75 12.86 10.40
C THR A 193 -5.33 12.51 9.92
N GLU A 194 -5.08 11.26 9.55
CA GLU A 194 -3.80 10.84 8.97
C GLU A 194 -3.48 11.58 7.67
N ARG A 195 -4.48 11.73 6.79
CA ARG A 195 -4.29 12.48 5.54
C ARG A 195 -4.01 13.96 5.81
N TYR A 196 -4.71 14.57 6.74
CA TYR A 196 -4.47 15.95 7.13
C TYR A 196 -3.06 16.15 7.68
N TYR A 197 -2.58 15.24 8.53
CA TYR A 197 -1.19 15.26 8.99
C TYR A 197 -0.21 15.22 7.80
N ASN A 198 -0.43 14.34 6.83
CA ASN A 198 0.39 14.27 5.61
C ASN A 198 0.31 15.56 4.79
N ASN A 199 -0.87 16.18 4.69
CA ASN A 199 -1.00 17.48 4.02
C ASN A 199 -0.18 18.57 4.71
N LEU A 200 -0.14 18.59 6.06
CA LEU A 200 0.72 19.51 6.82
C LEU A 200 2.21 19.24 6.58
N CYS A 201 2.59 17.99 6.28
CA CYS A 201 3.95 17.62 5.89
C CYS A 201 4.27 17.90 4.41
N GLY A 202 3.31 18.45 3.64
CA GLY A 202 3.48 18.83 2.25
C GLY A 202 3.05 17.80 1.22
N PHE A 203 2.55 16.62 1.63
CA PHE A 203 2.01 15.62 0.70
C PHE A 203 0.65 16.04 0.15
N THR A 204 0.45 15.84 -1.15
CA THR A 204 -0.77 16.21 -1.88
C THR A 204 -1.15 15.12 -2.89
N GLY A 205 -2.09 15.39 -3.79
CA GLY A 205 -2.43 14.50 -4.90
C GLY A 205 -1.30 14.25 -5.91
N LYS A 206 -0.24 15.06 -5.89
CA LYS A 206 0.97 14.84 -6.71
C LYS A 206 1.76 13.62 -6.25
N ASP A 207 1.70 13.32 -4.96
CA ASP A 207 2.39 12.19 -4.35
C ASP A 207 1.57 10.90 -4.45
N ASP A 208 0.27 11.01 -4.82
CA ASP A 208 -0.63 9.89 -5.03
C ASP A 208 -0.43 9.33 -6.45
N SER A 209 0.66 8.61 -6.64
CA SER A 209 1.06 8.04 -7.93
C SER A 209 1.61 6.62 -7.78
N LEU A 210 1.85 5.98 -8.91
CA LEU A 210 2.48 4.66 -9.02
C LEU A 210 3.73 4.76 -9.89
N PRO A 211 4.70 3.82 -9.76
CA PRO A 211 5.78 3.69 -10.72
C PRO A 211 5.27 3.64 -12.17
N GLU A 212 5.94 4.39 -13.05
CA GLU A 212 5.51 4.60 -14.44
C GLU A 212 5.25 3.29 -15.21
N LYS A 213 5.99 2.24 -14.88
CA LYS A 213 5.82 0.93 -15.50
C LYS A 213 4.41 0.33 -15.31
N PHE A 214 3.74 0.61 -14.19
CA PHE A 214 2.37 0.13 -13.95
C PHE A 214 1.32 0.96 -14.71
N LEU A 215 1.67 2.20 -15.06
CA LEU A 215 0.78 3.14 -15.76
C LEU A 215 0.91 3.05 -17.29
N LYS A 216 2.09 2.64 -17.80
CA LYS A 216 2.40 2.71 -19.23
C LYS A 216 2.72 1.36 -19.88
N ARG A 217 3.18 0.36 -19.12
CA ARG A 217 3.56 -0.94 -19.66
C ARG A 217 2.48 -1.97 -19.36
N PRO A 218 1.86 -2.59 -20.37
CA PRO A 218 0.86 -3.63 -20.14
C PRO A 218 1.41 -4.77 -19.28
N GLY A 219 0.54 -5.34 -18.45
CA GLY A 219 0.84 -6.52 -17.65
C GLY A 219 1.03 -7.79 -18.50
N SER A 220 1.35 -8.88 -17.84
CA SER A 220 1.44 -10.22 -18.41
C SER A 220 0.50 -11.18 -17.67
N GLY A 221 0.37 -12.42 -18.17
CA GLY A 221 -0.53 -13.42 -17.58
C GLY A 221 -1.97 -12.91 -17.53
N PRO A 222 -2.67 -13.01 -16.40
CA PRO A 222 -4.07 -12.55 -16.25
C PRO A 222 -4.26 -11.06 -16.49
N ALA A 223 -3.22 -10.24 -16.34
CA ALA A 223 -3.22 -8.79 -16.57
C ALA A 223 -2.76 -8.40 -17.99
N ALA A 224 -2.64 -9.37 -18.92
CA ALA A 224 -2.12 -9.10 -20.27
C ALA A 224 -2.95 -8.03 -20.98
N GLY A 225 -2.27 -7.03 -21.52
CA GLY A 225 -2.91 -5.91 -22.22
C GLY A 225 -3.45 -4.78 -21.32
N HIS A 226 -3.48 -4.95 -20.00
CA HIS A 226 -3.99 -3.95 -19.05
C HIS A 226 -2.85 -3.13 -18.42
N VAL A 227 -3.12 -1.85 -18.22
CA VAL A 227 -2.33 -0.95 -17.36
C VAL A 227 -3.19 -0.54 -16.17
N CYS A 228 -2.58 0.04 -15.14
CA CYS A 228 -3.37 0.60 -14.03
C CYS A 228 -4.02 1.93 -14.44
N GLU A 229 -5.34 2.01 -14.42
CA GLU A 229 -6.15 3.17 -14.79
C GLU A 229 -6.25 4.20 -13.65
N LEU A 230 -5.10 4.53 -13.05
CA LEU A 230 -4.99 5.27 -11.80
C LEU A 230 -5.75 6.60 -11.81
N GLU A 231 -5.62 7.41 -12.86
CA GLU A 231 -6.21 8.76 -12.88
C GLU A 231 -7.75 8.74 -12.84
N LYS A 232 -8.36 7.73 -13.48
CA LYS A 232 -9.81 7.54 -13.43
C LYS A 232 -10.27 7.19 -12.01
N MET A 233 -9.57 6.26 -11.38
CA MET A 233 -9.85 5.83 -10.00
C MET A 233 -9.57 6.93 -8.96
N LYS A 234 -8.52 7.74 -9.15
CA LYS A 234 -8.22 8.90 -8.29
C LYS A 234 -9.36 9.91 -8.27
N LYS A 235 -9.94 10.18 -9.43
CA LYS A 235 -11.09 11.09 -9.53
C LYS A 235 -12.26 10.58 -8.69
N GLU A 236 -12.68 9.32 -8.89
CA GLU A 236 -13.72 8.70 -8.05
C GLU A 236 -13.39 8.71 -6.56
N TYR A 237 -12.14 8.40 -6.24
CA TYR A 237 -11.68 8.34 -4.86
C TYR A 237 -11.73 9.70 -4.16
N TYR A 238 -11.24 10.75 -4.81
CA TYR A 238 -11.29 12.09 -4.23
C TYR A 238 -12.70 12.63 -4.13
N GLU A 239 -13.56 12.35 -5.12
CA GLU A 239 -14.99 12.67 -5.03
C GLU A 239 -15.66 11.95 -3.84
N ALA A 240 -15.40 10.65 -3.66
CA ALA A 240 -15.94 9.88 -2.54
C ALA A 240 -15.41 10.35 -1.18
N ARG A 241 -14.13 10.73 -1.10
CA ARG A 241 -13.51 11.29 0.11
C ARG A 241 -13.91 12.75 0.38
N GLY A 242 -14.43 13.46 -0.62
CA GLY A 242 -14.63 14.91 -0.56
C GLY A 242 -13.30 15.67 -0.47
N TRP A 243 -12.23 15.16 -1.10
CA TRP A 243 -10.92 15.80 -1.15
C TRP A 243 -10.74 16.60 -2.43
N VAL A 244 -9.91 17.64 -2.38
CA VAL A 244 -9.54 18.44 -3.55
C VAL A 244 -8.04 18.25 -3.80
N ASP A 245 -7.69 17.66 -4.95
CA ASP A 245 -6.30 17.37 -5.32
C ASP A 245 -5.49 16.65 -4.21
N GLY A 246 -6.14 15.71 -3.53
CA GLY A 246 -5.55 14.96 -2.43
C GLY A 246 -5.38 15.74 -1.12
N VAL A 247 -5.99 16.92 -1.01
CA VAL A 247 -6.00 17.74 0.22
C VAL A 247 -7.38 17.65 0.86
N VAL A 248 -7.41 17.45 2.18
CA VAL A 248 -8.65 17.45 2.96
C VAL A 248 -9.13 18.89 3.16
N PRO A 249 -10.32 19.27 2.66
CA PRO A 249 -10.85 20.62 2.83
C PRO A 249 -11.09 20.97 4.31
N GLN A 250 -10.90 22.22 4.67
CA GLN A 250 -11.12 22.72 6.04
C GLN A 250 -12.53 22.43 6.56
N GLN A 251 -13.55 22.56 5.68
CA GLN A 251 -14.92 22.28 6.07
C GLN A 251 -15.09 20.82 6.47
N LYS A 252 -14.53 19.87 5.68
CA LYS A 252 -14.58 18.44 6.02
C LYS A 252 -13.87 18.12 7.34
N LEU A 253 -12.76 18.79 7.63
CA LEU A 253 -12.06 18.63 8.90
C LEU A 253 -12.93 19.08 10.09
N ARG A 254 -13.68 20.18 9.95
CA ARG A 254 -14.65 20.63 10.96
C ARG A 254 -15.81 19.65 11.10
N ASP A 255 -16.41 19.23 9.98
CA ASP A 255 -17.56 18.29 9.98
C ASP A 255 -17.22 16.95 10.65
N LEU A 256 -15.96 16.54 10.59
CA LEU A 256 -15.43 15.36 11.25
C LEU A 256 -14.92 15.63 12.69
N GLY A 257 -14.91 16.88 13.14
CA GLY A 257 -14.39 17.27 14.45
C GLY A 257 -12.89 17.04 14.61
N ILE A 258 -12.12 17.18 13.52
CA ILE A 258 -10.64 17.07 13.51
C ILE A 258 -10.00 18.39 13.91
N ILE A 259 -10.61 19.48 13.49
CA ILE A 259 -10.23 20.85 13.87
C ILE A 259 -11.44 21.62 14.36
N ALA A 260 -11.21 22.71 15.09
CA ALA A 260 -12.24 23.64 15.56
C ALA A 260 -12.88 24.46 14.44
#